data_bd151f83b778e31ec6216948cb879321
#
_entry.id   bd151f83b778e31ec6216948cb879321
#
_cell.length_a   1.000
_cell.length_b   1.000
_cell.length_c   1.000
_cell.angle_alpha   90.00
_cell.angle_beta   90.00
_cell.angle_gamma   90.00
#
_symmetry.space_group_name_H-M   'P 1'
#
loop_
_entity.id
_entity.type
_entity.pdbx_description
1 polymer ?
#
loop_
_entity_poly.entity_id
_entity_poly.type
_entity_poly.pdbx_seq_one_letter_code
_entity_poly.pdbx_strand_id
1 'polypeptide(L)'
;MAFEKLAEIIFPNVEHDREYYIAKYPKRNLKEGARVTRYAPSPTGFQHIGGVFAALINERLASQSEGIFYLRIEDTDQKREVEGAIEDTIATMHNFGMDFSEGMTGQETSKGEYGPYRQSERAEIYRTFAKDLLLKGLAYPDFCTPEELAALREEQIANKITPGYYGEYAKYRNITEDEALERINNGETYMLRLTSPGHVENRVEFHDLIKGDISFPENNQDVVLIKGDGLPTYHFAHAIDDYLMRTTDVIRGEEWLSSLPIHVQLFDVLGFERPNYAHIPTIMKQEGGSKRKLSKRKDAEAAVSYYNEVGYPVVCVIEYLLNIVNSSYEEWRAEHPTADYHEFHVALEKMSKSGALFDLVKLNDVSKDVIARMSADKVYEQYTTWAKKYDEEMYNLVTSNEKMAREVFNIDKEGPKPRKDFAKWDEVKDKIFYFFDELFYNETAENVELPKTLSLENAKAVIEEYAKKFTFNIGSQENWFEELKVIGAELGYCANRKEYKANPDAYKGMISDVAGAVRAALSHRANTPDLYTIMQIIGEEKVRERFNRFLEI
;
A
#
# COMPACT_ATOMS: atom_id res chain seq x y z
N MET A 1 -31.95 25.82 -24.99
CA MET A 1 -31.84 27.22 -25.47
C MET A 1 -30.39 27.62 -25.27
N ALA A 2 -29.81 28.33 -26.22
CA ALA A 2 -28.44 28.83 -26.08
C ALA A 2 -28.46 30.06 -25.16
N PHE A 3 -27.48 30.17 -24.29
CA PHE A 3 -27.33 31.26 -23.31
C PHE A 3 -26.15 32.17 -23.71
N GLU A 4 -26.27 32.90 -24.83
CA GLU A 4 -25.15 33.68 -25.40
C GLU A 4 -24.72 34.86 -24.52
N LYS A 5 -25.68 35.71 -24.12
CA LYS A 5 -25.39 36.86 -23.25
C LYS A 5 -24.98 36.43 -21.84
N LEU A 6 -25.64 35.40 -21.35
CA LEU A 6 -25.35 34.84 -20.03
C LEU A 6 -23.93 34.25 -19.96
N ALA A 7 -23.49 33.55 -21.02
CA ALA A 7 -22.15 32.98 -21.09
C ALA A 7 -21.04 34.03 -21.00
N GLU A 8 -21.24 35.20 -21.63
CA GLU A 8 -20.28 36.30 -21.54
C GLU A 8 -20.26 36.95 -20.14
N ILE A 9 -21.40 36.99 -19.45
CA ILE A 9 -21.48 37.57 -18.09
C ILE A 9 -20.92 36.61 -17.05
N ILE A 10 -21.20 35.31 -17.16
CA ILE A 10 -20.70 34.31 -16.23
C ILE A 10 -19.21 34.05 -16.41
N PHE A 11 -18.72 34.07 -17.64
CA PHE A 11 -17.34 33.75 -17.99
C PHE A 11 -16.65 34.87 -18.79
N PRO A 12 -16.55 36.12 -18.24
CA PRO A 12 -16.04 37.26 -18.98
C PRO A 12 -14.54 37.16 -19.32
N ASN A 13 -13.79 36.37 -18.59
CA ASN A 13 -12.32 36.26 -18.71
C ASN A 13 -11.88 34.96 -19.38
N VAL A 14 -12.76 34.24 -20.04
CA VAL A 14 -12.38 33.07 -20.83
C VAL A 14 -11.88 33.52 -22.20
N GLU A 15 -10.53 33.48 -22.35
CA GLU A 15 -9.85 33.98 -23.55
C GLU A 15 -9.78 32.95 -24.67
N HIS A 16 -9.82 31.67 -24.33
CA HIS A 16 -9.63 30.55 -25.24
C HIS A 16 -10.91 29.71 -25.38
N ASP A 17 -11.10 29.12 -26.54
CA ASP A 17 -12.14 28.12 -26.77
C ASP A 17 -11.66 26.70 -26.44
N ARG A 18 -12.55 25.72 -26.53
CA ARG A 18 -12.24 24.32 -26.26
C ARG A 18 -11.21 23.74 -27.25
N GLU A 19 -11.25 24.16 -28.49
CA GLU A 19 -10.36 23.70 -29.57
C GLU A 19 -8.92 24.10 -29.28
N TYR A 20 -8.70 25.29 -28.71
CA TYR A 20 -7.39 25.72 -28.23
C TYR A 20 -6.80 24.73 -27.22
N TYR A 21 -7.57 24.34 -26.19
CA TYR A 21 -7.06 23.40 -25.18
C TYR A 21 -6.89 22.00 -25.72
N ILE A 22 -7.73 21.53 -26.62
CA ILE A 22 -7.57 20.24 -27.29
C ILE A 22 -6.27 20.23 -28.13
N ALA A 23 -5.97 21.34 -28.83
CA ALA A 23 -4.73 21.50 -29.60
C ALA A 23 -3.49 21.69 -28.72
N LYS A 24 -3.62 22.42 -27.59
CA LYS A 24 -2.55 22.64 -26.61
C LYS A 24 -2.05 21.33 -25.99
N TYR A 25 -2.95 20.36 -25.82
CA TYR A 25 -2.62 19.04 -25.28
C TYR A 25 -2.80 17.97 -26.37
N PRO A 26 -1.83 17.82 -27.28
CA PRO A 26 -1.94 16.90 -28.43
C PRO A 26 -1.94 15.44 -27.98
N LYS A 27 -2.28 14.52 -28.89
CA LYS A 27 -2.08 13.09 -28.63
C LYS A 27 -0.61 12.81 -28.34
N ARG A 28 -0.34 11.95 -27.37
CA ARG A 28 1.02 11.58 -26.96
C ARG A 28 1.68 10.74 -28.06
N ASN A 29 2.97 10.97 -28.29
CA ASN A 29 3.76 10.15 -29.20
C ASN A 29 4.34 8.95 -28.41
N LEU A 30 3.52 7.95 -28.20
CA LEU A 30 3.88 6.73 -27.47
C LEU A 30 3.78 5.51 -28.38
N LYS A 31 4.42 4.43 -27.99
CA LYS A 31 4.30 3.11 -28.63
C LYS A 31 2.84 2.66 -28.64
N GLU A 32 2.45 1.94 -29.67
CA GLU A 32 1.11 1.33 -29.71
C GLU A 32 0.90 0.39 -28.51
N GLY A 33 -0.24 0.55 -27.85
CA GLY A 33 -0.57 -0.17 -26.62
C GLY A 33 0.04 0.37 -25.34
N ALA A 34 0.86 1.45 -25.41
CA ALA A 34 1.38 2.11 -24.21
C ALA A 34 0.23 2.75 -23.41
N ARG A 35 0.21 2.53 -22.11
CA ARG A 35 -0.84 3.02 -21.23
C ARG A 35 -0.43 4.31 -20.53
N VAL A 36 -1.37 5.25 -20.47
CA VAL A 36 -1.24 6.48 -19.69
C VAL A 36 -2.16 6.37 -18.50
N THR A 37 -1.57 6.21 -17.32
CA THR A 37 -2.28 6.04 -16.06
C THR A 37 -1.93 7.16 -15.08
N ARG A 38 -2.71 7.33 -14.03
CA ARG A 38 -2.48 8.38 -13.03
C ARG A 38 -2.79 7.95 -11.61
N TYR A 39 -1.99 8.48 -10.69
CA TYR A 39 -2.40 8.60 -9.31
C TYR A 39 -2.98 10.01 -9.11
N ALA A 40 -4.21 10.09 -8.66
CA ALA A 40 -4.95 11.36 -8.60
C ALA A 40 -5.63 11.54 -7.24
N PRO A 41 -4.83 11.72 -6.15
CA PRO A 41 -5.38 11.86 -4.80
C PRO A 41 -5.87 13.28 -4.54
N SER A 42 -6.89 13.40 -3.66
CA SER A 42 -7.20 14.66 -2.99
C SER A 42 -6.26 14.83 -1.78
N PRO A 43 -5.67 16.02 -1.56
CA PRO A 43 -4.70 16.26 -0.47
C PRO A 43 -5.40 16.46 0.88
N THR A 44 -6.27 15.52 1.27
CA THR A 44 -7.12 15.60 2.48
C THR A 44 -6.59 14.80 3.65
N GLY A 45 -5.32 14.38 3.60
CA GLY A 45 -4.62 13.67 4.67
C GLY A 45 -3.46 12.83 4.15
N PHE A 46 -2.69 12.28 5.10
CA PHE A 46 -1.52 11.45 4.81
C PHE A 46 -1.90 10.11 4.17
N GLN A 47 -0.92 9.43 3.55
CA GLN A 47 -1.18 8.28 2.70
C GLN A 47 -1.73 7.07 3.47
N HIS A 48 -2.64 6.37 2.82
CA HIS A 48 -3.25 5.11 3.25
C HIS A 48 -2.71 3.97 2.37
N ILE A 49 -2.54 2.77 2.93
CA ILE A 49 -2.06 1.62 2.15
C ILE A 49 -2.92 1.31 0.92
N GLY A 50 -4.21 1.63 0.97
CA GLY A 50 -5.11 1.55 -0.19
C GLY A 50 -4.73 2.52 -1.33
N GLY A 51 -4.17 3.69 -1.00
CA GLY A 51 -3.61 4.63 -1.99
C GLY A 51 -2.36 4.07 -2.64
N VAL A 52 -1.44 3.50 -1.84
CA VAL A 52 -0.24 2.81 -2.33
C VAL A 52 -0.62 1.63 -3.23
N PHE A 53 -1.63 0.85 -2.84
CA PHE A 53 -2.16 -0.27 -3.63
C PHE A 53 -2.68 0.21 -5.00
N ALA A 54 -3.46 1.28 -5.04
CA ALA A 54 -3.96 1.86 -6.28
C ALA A 54 -2.81 2.42 -7.14
N ALA A 55 -1.86 3.14 -6.53
CA ALA A 55 -0.71 3.69 -7.22
C ALA A 55 0.19 2.59 -7.82
N LEU A 56 0.41 1.50 -7.07
CA LEU A 56 1.19 0.35 -7.55
C LEU A 56 0.60 -0.25 -8.83
N ILE A 57 -0.73 -0.44 -8.88
CA ILE A 57 -1.38 -1.00 -10.07
C ILE A 57 -1.24 -0.03 -11.26
N ASN A 58 -1.45 1.27 -11.04
CA ASN A 58 -1.30 2.31 -12.07
C ASN A 58 0.14 2.35 -12.61
N GLU A 59 1.14 2.34 -11.71
CA GLU A 59 2.55 2.36 -12.06
C GLU A 59 2.93 1.10 -12.86
N ARG A 60 2.54 -0.10 -12.37
CA ARG A 60 2.87 -1.36 -13.04
C ARG A 60 2.31 -1.42 -14.46
N LEU A 61 1.07 -0.99 -14.67
CA LEU A 61 0.43 -0.99 -16.00
C LEU A 61 1.08 0.01 -16.95
N ALA A 62 1.46 1.18 -16.48
CA ALA A 62 2.21 2.15 -17.28
C ALA A 62 3.61 1.61 -17.61
N SER A 63 4.37 1.20 -16.60
CA SER A 63 5.75 0.74 -16.75
C SER A 63 5.87 -0.48 -17.67
N GLN A 64 5.05 -1.52 -17.47
CA GLN A 64 5.11 -2.74 -18.29
C GLN A 64 4.67 -2.53 -19.76
N SER A 65 3.98 -1.43 -20.06
CA SER A 65 3.56 -1.04 -21.41
C SER A 65 4.45 0.04 -22.03
N GLU A 66 5.54 0.45 -21.38
CA GLU A 66 6.40 1.58 -21.80
C GLU A 66 5.59 2.89 -21.93
N GLY A 67 4.61 3.08 -21.05
CA GLY A 67 3.69 4.21 -21.02
C GLY A 67 4.08 5.28 -20.01
N ILE A 68 3.07 6.03 -19.55
CA ILE A 68 3.25 7.18 -18.65
C ILE A 68 2.46 6.95 -17.35
N PHE A 69 3.12 7.11 -16.21
CA PHE A 69 2.51 7.21 -14.90
C PHE A 69 2.68 8.62 -14.35
N TYR A 70 1.57 9.33 -14.10
CA TYR A 70 1.65 10.73 -13.65
C TYR A 70 0.87 11.01 -12.36
N LEU A 71 1.28 12.08 -11.65
CA LEU A 71 0.62 12.56 -10.43
C LEU A 71 -0.21 13.81 -10.73
N ARG A 72 -1.53 13.75 -10.50
CA ARG A 72 -2.44 14.88 -10.48
C ARG A 72 -2.99 15.07 -9.08
N ILE A 73 -2.97 16.31 -8.58
CA ILE A 73 -3.58 16.66 -7.29
C ILE A 73 -5.00 17.19 -7.51
N GLU A 74 -5.97 16.54 -6.89
CA GLU A 74 -7.39 16.87 -6.99
C GLU A 74 -7.82 17.68 -5.75
N ASP A 75 -7.49 18.98 -5.75
CA ASP A 75 -7.68 19.94 -4.67
C ASP A 75 -8.87 20.88 -4.87
N THR A 76 -9.88 20.46 -5.61
CA THR A 76 -11.09 21.27 -5.83
C THR A 76 -11.92 21.50 -4.57
N ASP A 77 -11.64 20.76 -3.48
CA ASP A 77 -12.19 21.00 -2.13
C ASP A 77 -11.09 21.54 -1.20
N GLN A 78 -10.75 22.81 -1.40
CA GLN A 78 -9.69 23.49 -0.66
C GLN A 78 -9.91 23.56 0.86
N LYS A 79 -11.17 23.44 1.32
CA LYS A 79 -11.51 23.48 2.75
C LYS A 79 -11.01 22.27 3.52
N ARG A 80 -10.75 21.16 2.83
CA ARG A 80 -10.26 19.90 3.41
C ARG A 80 -8.80 19.60 3.13
N GLU A 81 -8.09 20.54 2.48
CA GLU A 81 -6.65 20.39 2.23
C GLU A 81 -5.89 20.34 3.55
N VAL A 82 -4.96 19.39 3.66
CA VAL A 82 -4.07 19.21 4.82
C VAL A 82 -2.66 19.59 4.40
N GLU A 83 -2.05 20.51 5.15
CA GLU A 83 -0.68 20.94 4.92
C GLU A 83 0.30 19.75 4.95
N GLY A 84 1.20 19.70 3.97
CA GLY A 84 2.18 18.61 3.82
C GLY A 84 1.65 17.34 3.15
N ALA A 85 0.35 17.26 2.81
CA ALA A 85 -0.23 16.04 2.22
C ALA A 85 0.29 15.75 0.80
N ILE A 86 0.64 16.78 0.03
CA ILE A 86 1.20 16.63 -1.32
C ILE A 86 2.62 16.09 -1.23
N GLU A 87 3.46 16.67 -0.38
CA GLU A 87 4.82 16.21 -0.12
C GLU A 87 4.85 14.78 0.44
N ASP A 88 3.96 14.46 1.38
CA ASP A 88 3.81 13.10 1.90
C ASP A 88 3.44 12.11 0.78
N THR A 89 2.55 12.51 -0.11
CA THR A 89 2.18 11.70 -1.29
C THR A 89 3.41 11.41 -2.15
N ILE A 90 4.15 12.45 -2.55
CA ILE A 90 5.32 12.33 -3.41
C ILE A 90 6.40 11.48 -2.73
N ALA A 91 6.73 11.79 -1.47
CA ALA A 91 7.75 11.08 -0.71
C ALA A 91 7.37 9.60 -0.47
N THR A 92 6.09 9.33 -0.17
CA THR A 92 5.60 7.97 0.00
C THR A 92 5.72 7.17 -1.30
N MET A 93 5.28 7.71 -2.44
CA MET A 93 5.34 6.98 -3.71
C MET A 93 6.79 6.74 -4.14
N HIS A 94 7.65 7.75 -4.01
CA HIS A 94 9.09 7.59 -4.26
C HIS A 94 9.72 6.51 -3.36
N ASN A 95 9.41 6.51 -2.06
CA ASN A 95 9.90 5.50 -1.12
C ASN A 95 9.45 4.07 -1.49
N PHE A 96 8.27 3.94 -2.10
CA PHE A 96 7.76 2.67 -2.64
C PHE A 96 8.26 2.37 -4.07
N GLY A 97 9.25 3.09 -4.58
CA GLY A 97 9.81 2.89 -5.91
C GLY A 97 8.86 3.24 -7.06
N MET A 98 7.83 4.03 -6.78
CA MET A 98 6.84 4.48 -7.77
C MET A 98 7.09 5.94 -8.14
N ASP A 99 8.05 6.15 -9.03
CA ASP A 99 8.40 7.48 -9.53
C ASP A 99 7.47 7.91 -10.66
N PHE A 100 6.92 9.11 -10.53
CA PHE A 100 6.06 9.67 -11.57
C PHE A 100 6.90 10.15 -12.76
N SER A 101 6.47 9.81 -13.97
CA SER A 101 7.08 10.32 -15.21
C SER A 101 6.80 11.81 -15.38
N GLU A 102 5.59 12.23 -15.02
CA GLU A 102 5.07 13.60 -15.08
C GLU A 102 4.22 13.90 -13.85
N GLY A 103 3.86 15.14 -13.63
CA GLY A 103 2.97 15.54 -12.53
C GLY A 103 3.60 16.45 -11.51
N MET A 104 2.95 16.55 -10.36
CA MET A 104 3.48 17.35 -9.23
C MET A 104 4.77 16.73 -8.71
N THR A 105 5.76 17.60 -8.44
CA THR A 105 7.08 17.24 -7.87
C THR A 105 7.32 17.87 -6.51
N GLY A 106 6.41 18.69 -6.04
CA GLY A 106 6.38 19.40 -4.76
C GLY A 106 5.09 20.20 -4.64
N GLN A 107 4.94 20.98 -3.58
CA GLN A 107 3.72 21.74 -3.30
C GLN A 107 3.33 22.69 -4.46
N GLU A 108 4.32 23.34 -5.07
CA GLU A 108 4.11 24.35 -6.13
C GLU A 108 4.91 24.03 -7.40
N THR A 109 5.49 22.85 -7.50
CA THR A 109 6.34 22.48 -8.63
C THR A 109 5.81 21.23 -9.34
N SER A 110 5.96 21.22 -10.65
CA SER A 110 5.55 20.10 -11.49
C SER A 110 6.50 19.91 -12.68
N LYS A 111 6.45 18.73 -13.30
CA LYS A 111 7.17 18.40 -14.54
C LYS A 111 6.23 17.78 -15.56
N GLY A 112 6.49 18.00 -16.83
CA GLY A 112 5.73 17.46 -17.96
C GLY A 112 4.97 18.54 -18.74
N GLU A 113 4.41 18.16 -19.88
CA GLU A 113 3.84 19.10 -20.85
C GLU A 113 2.30 19.19 -20.79
N TYR A 114 1.66 18.36 -19.94
CA TYR A 114 0.19 18.28 -19.83
C TYR A 114 -0.36 19.00 -18.59
N GLY A 115 0.50 19.77 -17.91
CA GLY A 115 0.12 20.59 -16.74
C GLY A 115 -0.77 21.80 -17.08
N PRO A 116 -1.20 22.54 -16.04
CA PRO A 116 -0.93 22.31 -14.62
C PRO A 116 -1.44 20.94 -14.12
N TYR A 117 -0.74 20.34 -13.15
CA TYR A 117 -1.12 19.04 -12.58
C TYR A 117 -1.85 19.17 -11.23
N ARG A 118 -2.17 20.39 -10.83
CA ARG A 118 -3.02 20.73 -9.69
C ARG A 118 -4.35 21.28 -10.19
N GLN A 119 -5.47 20.73 -9.77
CA GLN A 119 -6.78 21.08 -10.36
C GLN A 119 -7.19 22.52 -10.09
N SER A 120 -6.87 23.08 -8.91
CA SER A 120 -7.16 24.49 -8.62
C SER A 120 -6.49 25.48 -9.60
N GLU A 121 -5.36 25.10 -10.20
CA GLU A 121 -4.63 25.90 -11.20
C GLU A 121 -5.22 25.79 -12.61
N ARG A 122 -6.19 24.93 -12.83
CA ARG A 122 -6.85 24.66 -14.13
C ARG A 122 -8.21 25.32 -14.27
N ALA A 123 -8.55 26.24 -13.39
CA ALA A 123 -9.88 26.85 -13.33
C ALA A 123 -10.33 27.46 -14.67
N GLU A 124 -9.42 28.09 -15.44
CA GLU A 124 -9.75 28.64 -16.77
C GLU A 124 -10.15 27.54 -17.75
N ILE A 125 -9.46 26.40 -17.75
CA ILE A 125 -9.80 25.25 -18.60
C ILE A 125 -11.23 24.81 -18.32
N TYR A 126 -11.58 24.59 -17.05
CA TYR A 126 -12.92 24.14 -16.68
C TYR A 126 -14.01 25.17 -17.08
N ARG A 127 -13.72 26.46 -16.89
CA ARG A 127 -14.61 27.55 -17.28
C ARG A 127 -14.84 27.56 -18.80
N THR A 128 -13.80 27.30 -19.59
CA THR A 128 -13.92 27.21 -21.07
C THR A 128 -14.90 26.11 -21.49
N PHE A 129 -14.75 24.90 -20.93
CA PHE A 129 -15.66 23.80 -21.26
C PHE A 129 -17.05 24.00 -20.68
N ALA A 130 -17.18 24.65 -19.51
CA ALA A 130 -18.48 25.02 -18.95
C ALA A 130 -19.19 26.06 -19.80
N LYS A 131 -18.47 27.09 -20.33
CA LYS A 131 -18.98 28.08 -21.26
C LYS A 131 -19.48 27.44 -22.57
N ASP A 132 -18.71 26.49 -23.11
CA ASP A 132 -19.12 25.74 -24.32
C ASP A 132 -20.42 24.95 -24.10
N LEU A 133 -20.58 24.27 -22.95
CA LEU A 133 -21.82 23.58 -22.61
C LEU A 133 -23.00 24.54 -22.43
N LEU A 134 -22.77 25.69 -21.81
CA LEU A 134 -23.80 26.72 -21.65
C LEU A 134 -24.27 27.27 -22.99
N LEU A 135 -23.35 27.58 -23.90
CA LEU A 135 -23.65 28.03 -25.27
C LEU A 135 -24.42 26.97 -26.10
N LYS A 136 -24.17 25.69 -25.82
CA LYS A 136 -24.90 24.57 -26.47
C LYS A 136 -26.26 24.27 -25.83
N GLY A 137 -26.63 24.96 -24.74
CA GLY A 137 -27.85 24.68 -23.99
C GLY A 137 -27.81 23.35 -23.22
N LEU A 138 -26.58 22.81 -22.99
CA LEU A 138 -26.33 21.60 -22.25
C LEU A 138 -25.95 21.85 -20.78
N ALA A 139 -25.95 23.13 -20.37
CA ALA A 139 -25.79 23.55 -18.98
C ALA A 139 -26.71 24.76 -18.71
N TYR A 140 -27.03 24.97 -17.43
CA TYR A 140 -27.85 26.10 -16.98
C TYR A 140 -27.46 26.51 -15.56
N PRO A 141 -27.70 27.78 -15.16
CA PRO A 141 -27.49 28.23 -13.79
C PRO A 141 -28.62 27.75 -12.88
N ASP A 142 -28.26 27.23 -11.74
CA ASP A 142 -29.18 26.81 -10.68
C ASP A 142 -29.00 27.69 -9.44
N PHE A 143 -30.09 28.33 -9.02
CA PHE A 143 -30.14 29.26 -7.89
C PHE A 143 -30.71 28.61 -6.60
N CYS A 144 -30.89 27.29 -6.55
CA CYS A 144 -31.35 26.61 -5.36
C CYS A 144 -30.39 26.80 -4.20
N THR A 145 -30.94 27.15 -3.05
CA THR A 145 -30.17 27.19 -1.80
C THR A 145 -29.94 25.78 -1.25
N PRO A 146 -28.94 25.60 -0.36
CA PRO A 146 -28.76 24.31 0.33
C PRO A 146 -30.01 23.83 1.07
N GLU A 147 -30.77 24.76 1.63
CA GLU A 147 -32.01 24.47 2.37
C GLU A 147 -33.10 23.96 1.42
N GLU A 148 -33.27 24.59 0.23
CA GLU A 148 -34.22 24.14 -0.79
C GLU A 148 -33.86 22.74 -1.29
N LEU A 149 -32.56 22.46 -1.53
CA LEU A 149 -32.10 21.14 -1.96
C LEU A 149 -32.30 20.07 -0.86
N ALA A 150 -32.10 20.44 0.41
CA ALA A 150 -32.36 19.54 1.54
C ALA A 150 -33.87 19.22 1.66
N ALA A 151 -34.72 20.24 1.56
CA ALA A 151 -36.18 20.07 1.60
C ALA A 151 -36.70 19.20 0.45
N LEU A 152 -36.19 19.42 -0.78
CA LEU A 152 -36.49 18.58 -1.94
C LEU A 152 -36.12 17.11 -1.69
N ARG A 153 -34.94 16.88 -1.13
CA ARG A 153 -34.50 15.52 -0.81
C ARG A 153 -35.39 14.84 0.22
N GLU A 154 -35.79 15.55 1.27
CA GLU A 154 -36.68 15.02 2.31
C GLU A 154 -38.07 14.69 1.72
N GLU A 155 -38.61 15.57 0.87
CA GLU A 155 -39.87 15.34 0.16
C GLU A 155 -39.81 14.09 -0.73
N GLN A 156 -38.74 13.95 -1.54
CA GLN A 156 -38.55 12.77 -2.39
C GLN A 156 -38.47 11.49 -1.58
N ILE A 157 -37.73 11.49 -0.46
CA ILE A 157 -37.63 10.33 0.44
C ILE A 157 -39.00 9.98 1.05
N ALA A 158 -39.74 10.98 1.53
CA ALA A 158 -41.08 10.79 2.11
C ALA A 158 -42.07 10.16 1.12
N ASN A 159 -41.96 10.56 -0.16
CA ASN A 159 -42.79 10.07 -1.26
C ASN A 159 -42.22 8.80 -1.94
N LYS A 160 -41.12 8.20 -1.42
CA LYS A 160 -40.44 7.03 -2.00
C LYS A 160 -39.95 7.23 -3.43
N ILE A 161 -39.56 8.46 -3.75
CA ILE A 161 -38.96 8.86 -5.02
C ILE A 161 -37.44 8.82 -4.84
N THR A 162 -36.71 8.42 -5.88
CA THR A 162 -35.24 8.45 -5.85
C THR A 162 -34.75 9.88 -5.65
N PRO A 163 -34.02 10.18 -4.57
CA PRO A 163 -33.55 11.54 -4.31
C PRO A 163 -32.60 12.03 -5.39
N GLY A 164 -32.77 13.28 -5.81
CA GLY A 164 -31.87 13.89 -6.78
C GLY A 164 -32.47 15.15 -7.44
N TYR A 165 -31.68 15.77 -8.30
CA TYR A 165 -32.05 16.98 -9.01
C TYR A 165 -32.16 16.67 -10.51
N TYR A 166 -33.39 16.39 -10.96
CA TYR A 166 -33.67 15.92 -12.33
C TYR A 166 -35.13 16.15 -12.71
N GLY A 167 -35.39 16.21 -14.03
CA GLY A 167 -36.74 16.30 -14.57
C GLY A 167 -37.55 17.48 -13.98
N GLU A 168 -38.75 17.19 -13.46
CA GLU A 168 -39.62 18.18 -12.82
C GLU A 168 -39.09 18.67 -11.47
N TYR A 169 -38.19 17.90 -10.83
CA TYR A 169 -37.52 18.27 -9.56
C TYR A 169 -36.35 19.23 -9.80
N ALA A 170 -35.93 19.47 -11.04
CA ALA A 170 -34.88 20.41 -11.37
C ALA A 170 -35.48 21.79 -11.64
N LYS A 171 -35.75 22.54 -10.57
CA LYS A 171 -36.51 23.81 -10.56
C LYS A 171 -36.10 24.80 -11.64
N TYR A 172 -34.79 24.95 -11.90
CA TYR A 172 -34.23 25.91 -12.83
C TYR A 172 -33.82 25.31 -14.19
N ARG A 173 -34.12 24.03 -14.46
CA ARG A 173 -33.74 23.37 -15.72
C ARG A 173 -34.24 24.07 -16.98
N ASN A 174 -35.38 24.71 -16.90
CA ASN A 174 -36.02 25.43 -18.02
C ASN A 174 -35.96 26.94 -17.86
N ILE A 175 -35.06 27.48 -17.04
CA ILE A 175 -34.89 28.91 -16.84
C ILE A 175 -34.58 29.61 -18.17
N THR A 176 -35.16 30.78 -18.38
CA THR A 176 -34.85 31.61 -19.54
C THR A 176 -33.58 32.42 -19.34
N GLU A 177 -32.93 32.85 -20.44
CA GLU A 177 -31.73 33.68 -20.34
C GLU A 177 -32.03 35.00 -19.61
N ASP A 178 -33.16 35.64 -19.92
CA ASP A 178 -33.56 36.92 -19.29
C ASP A 178 -33.78 36.77 -17.78
N GLU A 179 -34.47 35.71 -17.34
CA GLU A 179 -34.64 35.41 -15.91
C GLU A 179 -33.31 35.13 -15.19
N ALA A 180 -32.43 34.36 -15.82
CA ALA A 180 -31.11 34.06 -15.27
C ALA A 180 -30.26 35.34 -15.15
N LEU A 181 -30.29 36.21 -16.15
CA LEU A 181 -29.60 37.51 -16.13
C LEU A 181 -30.14 38.45 -15.06
N GLU A 182 -31.46 38.51 -14.86
CA GLU A 182 -32.09 39.32 -13.82
C GLU A 182 -31.60 38.87 -12.43
N ARG A 183 -31.60 37.54 -12.14
CA ARG A 183 -31.15 36.99 -10.88
C ARG A 183 -29.67 37.28 -10.62
N ILE A 184 -28.82 37.08 -11.62
CA ILE A 184 -27.37 37.33 -11.48
C ILE A 184 -27.11 38.83 -11.26
N ASN A 185 -27.80 39.71 -11.97
CA ASN A 185 -27.67 41.16 -11.78
C ASN A 185 -28.17 41.62 -10.41
N ASN A 186 -29.11 40.90 -9.82
CA ASN A 186 -29.57 41.11 -8.44
C ASN A 186 -28.57 40.52 -7.38
N GLY A 187 -27.48 39.89 -7.80
CA GLY A 187 -26.45 39.36 -6.92
C GLY A 187 -26.79 38.00 -6.30
N GLU A 188 -27.75 37.27 -6.87
CA GLU A 188 -28.07 35.91 -6.41
C GLU A 188 -26.91 34.96 -6.74
N THR A 189 -26.56 34.11 -5.78
CA THR A 189 -25.53 33.06 -5.96
C THR A 189 -26.10 31.91 -6.77
N TYR A 190 -25.28 31.30 -7.60
CA TYR A 190 -25.69 30.20 -8.44
C TYR A 190 -24.58 29.13 -8.57
N MET A 191 -24.99 27.93 -8.96
CA MET A 191 -24.12 26.84 -9.44
C MET A 191 -24.45 26.61 -10.93
N LEU A 192 -23.49 26.05 -11.68
CA LEU A 192 -23.77 25.61 -13.04
C LEU A 192 -24.03 24.11 -13.04
N ARG A 193 -25.18 23.69 -13.58
CA ARG A 193 -25.56 22.28 -13.71
C ARG A 193 -25.59 21.81 -15.16
N LEU A 194 -25.33 20.53 -15.34
CA LEU A 194 -25.57 19.81 -16.58
C LEU A 194 -27.08 19.72 -16.84
N THR A 195 -27.52 19.97 -18.07
CA THR A 195 -28.82 19.54 -18.55
C THR A 195 -28.69 18.09 -19.00
N SER A 196 -28.93 17.14 -18.09
CA SER A 196 -28.74 15.72 -18.39
C SER A 196 -29.65 15.26 -19.54
N PRO A 197 -29.11 14.69 -20.63
CA PRO A 197 -29.91 14.13 -21.71
C PRO A 197 -30.39 12.69 -21.44
N GLY A 198 -29.96 12.09 -20.33
CA GLY A 198 -30.18 10.65 -20.07
C GLY A 198 -31.55 10.32 -19.49
N HIS A 199 -31.97 9.09 -19.69
CA HIS A 199 -33.22 8.51 -19.20
C HIS A 199 -32.94 7.21 -18.44
N VAL A 200 -33.48 7.06 -17.23
CA VAL A 200 -33.22 5.90 -16.37
C VAL A 200 -33.73 4.58 -16.95
N GLU A 201 -34.67 4.63 -17.89
CA GLU A 201 -35.20 3.45 -18.60
C GLU A 201 -34.19 2.89 -19.61
N ASN A 202 -33.28 3.74 -20.09
CA ASN A 202 -32.21 3.32 -20.99
C ASN A 202 -31.08 2.67 -20.22
N ARG A 203 -30.37 1.74 -20.87
CA ARG A 203 -29.21 1.05 -20.31
C ARG A 203 -27.97 1.41 -21.08
N VAL A 204 -26.88 1.63 -20.32
CA VAL A 204 -25.53 1.75 -20.86
C VAL A 204 -24.75 0.51 -20.52
N GLU A 205 -24.23 -0.13 -21.55
CA GLU A 205 -23.30 -1.25 -21.41
C GLU A 205 -21.87 -0.71 -21.39
N PHE A 206 -21.08 -1.19 -20.45
CA PHE A 206 -19.71 -0.74 -20.27
C PHE A 206 -18.81 -1.92 -19.88
N HIS A 207 -17.61 -2.01 -20.46
CA HIS A 207 -16.62 -3.01 -20.10
C HIS A 207 -15.61 -2.42 -19.12
N ASP A 208 -15.62 -2.90 -17.87
CA ASP A 208 -14.62 -2.59 -16.86
C ASP A 208 -13.51 -3.65 -16.89
N LEU A 209 -12.25 -3.23 -16.90
CA LEU A 209 -11.10 -4.13 -17.08
C LEU A 209 -10.92 -5.15 -15.93
N ILE A 210 -11.57 -4.93 -14.76
CA ILE A 210 -11.56 -5.85 -13.62
C ILE A 210 -12.91 -6.50 -13.40
N LYS A 211 -13.99 -5.70 -13.37
CA LYS A 211 -15.33 -6.19 -13.08
C LYS A 211 -15.97 -6.92 -14.27
N GLY A 212 -15.48 -6.67 -15.50
CA GLY A 212 -16.03 -7.18 -16.76
C GLY A 212 -17.21 -6.35 -17.23
N ASP A 213 -18.14 -6.97 -17.97
CA ASP A 213 -19.28 -6.26 -18.53
C ASP A 213 -20.26 -5.82 -17.44
N ILE A 214 -20.57 -4.53 -17.43
CA ILE A 214 -21.45 -3.87 -16.47
C ILE A 214 -22.56 -3.18 -17.23
N SER A 215 -23.81 -3.36 -16.78
CA SER A 215 -24.97 -2.66 -17.29
C SER A 215 -25.56 -1.77 -16.22
N PHE A 216 -25.78 -0.49 -16.53
CA PHE A 216 -26.37 0.47 -15.59
C PHE A 216 -27.37 1.41 -16.30
N PRO A 217 -28.33 2.02 -15.56
CA PRO A 217 -29.20 3.06 -16.11
C PRO A 217 -28.40 4.28 -16.55
N GLU A 218 -28.84 4.96 -17.61
CA GLU A 218 -28.28 6.28 -17.94
C GLU A 218 -28.45 7.24 -16.76
N ASN A 219 -27.50 8.16 -16.62
CA ASN A 219 -27.62 9.23 -15.63
C ASN A 219 -28.68 10.24 -16.08
N ASN A 220 -29.73 10.44 -15.27
CA ASN A 220 -30.74 11.48 -15.48
C ASN A 220 -30.56 12.70 -14.53
N GLN A 221 -29.54 12.65 -13.63
CA GLN A 221 -29.29 13.73 -12.69
C GLN A 221 -28.62 14.92 -13.36
N ASP A 222 -29.13 16.11 -13.10
CA ASP A 222 -28.49 17.36 -13.50
C ASP A 222 -27.38 17.70 -12.53
N VAL A 223 -26.23 17.01 -12.70
CA VAL A 223 -25.09 17.14 -11.79
C VAL A 223 -24.48 18.54 -11.85
N VAL A 224 -23.97 19.02 -10.72
CA VAL A 224 -23.25 20.27 -10.66
C VAL A 224 -21.93 20.15 -11.42
N LEU A 225 -21.69 21.04 -12.36
CA LEU A 225 -20.43 21.17 -13.12
C LEU A 225 -19.46 22.12 -12.41
N ILE A 226 -19.93 23.36 -12.17
CA ILE A 226 -19.19 24.41 -11.46
C ILE A 226 -19.94 24.79 -10.19
N LYS A 227 -19.25 24.77 -9.08
CA LYS A 227 -19.78 25.17 -7.77
C LYS A 227 -19.92 26.69 -7.65
N GLY A 228 -20.63 27.15 -6.61
CA GLY A 228 -20.79 28.59 -6.33
C GLY A 228 -19.48 29.34 -6.02
N ASP A 229 -18.40 28.63 -5.69
CA ASP A 229 -17.05 29.18 -5.52
C ASP A 229 -16.26 29.30 -6.85
N GLY A 230 -16.86 28.89 -7.97
CA GLY A 230 -16.26 28.92 -9.30
C GLY A 230 -15.32 27.76 -9.62
N LEU A 231 -15.16 26.79 -8.71
CA LEU A 231 -14.39 25.58 -8.93
C LEU A 231 -15.27 24.44 -9.47
N PRO A 232 -14.71 23.52 -10.25
CA PRO A 232 -15.46 22.37 -10.77
C PRO A 232 -15.79 21.38 -9.66
N THR A 233 -16.79 20.54 -9.91
CA THR A 233 -16.93 19.29 -9.16
C THR A 233 -15.91 18.26 -9.65
N TYR A 234 -15.65 17.25 -8.82
CA TYR A 234 -14.80 16.12 -9.20
C TYR A 234 -15.22 15.48 -10.54
N HIS A 235 -16.52 15.26 -10.74
CA HIS A 235 -17.04 14.62 -11.96
C HIS A 235 -16.67 15.38 -13.23
N PHE A 236 -16.83 16.69 -13.20
CA PHE A 236 -16.53 17.55 -14.36
C PHE A 236 -15.04 17.69 -14.61
N ALA A 237 -14.27 17.95 -13.54
CA ALA A 237 -12.81 18.04 -13.62
C ALA A 237 -12.18 16.73 -14.14
N HIS A 238 -12.64 15.58 -13.61
CA HIS A 238 -12.18 14.26 -14.03
C HIS A 238 -12.32 14.04 -15.55
N ALA A 239 -13.50 14.31 -16.12
CA ALA A 239 -13.75 14.09 -17.55
C ALA A 239 -12.84 14.96 -18.44
N ILE A 240 -12.67 16.24 -18.07
CA ILE A 240 -11.83 17.19 -18.82
C ILE A 240 -10.35 16.84 -18.69
N ASP A 241 -9.88 16.58 -17.47
CA ASP A 241 -8.47 16.36 -17.22
C ASP A 241 -7.99 15.05 -17.81
N ASP A 242 -8.71 13.96 -17.62
CA ASP A 242 -8.30 12.67 -18.15
C ASP A 242 -8.31 12.67 -19.68
N TYR A 243 -9.23 13.43 -20.34
CA TYR A 243 -9.18 13.62 -21.78
C TYR A 243 -7.99 14.48 -22.23
N LEU A 244 -7.78 15.66 -21.63
CA LEU A 244 -6.71 16.59 -22.03
C LEU A 244 -5.32 16.07 -21.67
N MET A 245 -5.16 15.36 -20.55
CA MET A 245 -3.89 14.72 -20.16
C MET A 245 -3.64 13.40 -20.91
N ARG A 246 -4.60 13.01 -21.78
CA ARG A 246 -4.50 11.79 -22.62
C ARG A 246 -4.38 10.51 -21.82
N THR A 247 -5.09 10.44 -20.71
CA THR A 247 -5.24 9.21 -19.91
C THR A 247 -5.90 8.13 -20.75
N THR A 248 -5.27 6.97 -20.85
CA THR A 248 -5.86 5.83 -21.58
C THR A 248 -6.65 4.92 -20.65
N ASP A 249 -6.20 4.80 -19.40
CA ASP A 249 -6.78 3.88 -18.41
C ASP A 249 -6.97 4.60 -17.06
N VAL A 250 -8.20 4.64 -16.60
CA VAL A 250 -8.60 5.19 -15.29
C VAL A 250 -8.73 4.06 -14.30
N ILE A 251 -7.69 3.86 -13.48
CA ILE A 251 -7.66 2.84 -12.44
C ILE A 251 -7.91 3.53 -11.11
N ARG A 252 -8.98 3.11 -10.40
CA ARG A 252 -9.43 3.75 -9.15
C ARG A 252 -10.22 2.80 -8.27
N GLY A 253 -10.49 3.18 -7.03
CA GLY A 253 -11.26 2.36 -6.09
C GLY A 253 -12.72 2.12 -6.56
N GLU A 254 -13.26 0.96 -6.23
CA GLU A 254 -14.64 0.56 -6.59
C GLU A 254 -15.73 1.44 -5.97
N GLU A 255 -15.42 2.27 -4.98
CA GLU A 255 -16.33 3.28 -4.43
C GLU A 255 -16.81 4.29 -5.49
N TRP A 256 -16.05 4.44 -6.57
CA TRP A 256 -16.40 5.32 -7.70
C TRP A 256 -17.25 4.64 -8.78
N LEU A 257 -17.53 3.33 -8.63
CA LEU A 257 -18.32 2.59 -9.62
C LEU A 257 -19.73 3.16 -9.76
N SER A 258 -20.34 3.60 -8.67
CA SER A 258 -21.67 4.24 -8.69
C SER A 258 -21.70 5.59 -9.45
N SER A 259 -20.55 6.23 -9.62
CA SER A 259 -20.42 7.49 -10.38
C SER A 259 -20.10 7.26 -11.86
N LEU A 260 -19.87 6.03 -12.28
CA LEU A 260 -19.51 5.71 -13.67
C LEU A 260 -20.57 6.19 -14.69
N PRO A 261 -21.90 6.05 -14.44
CA PRO A 261 -22.93 6.59 -15.36
C PRO A 261 -22.77 8.09 -15.62
N ILE A 262 -22.44 8.87 -14.60
CA ILE A 262 -22.21 10.31 -14.69
C ILE A 262 -20.97 10.59 -15.55
N HIS A 263 -19.88 9.86 -15.32
CA HIS A 263 -18.63 10.07 -16.05
C HIS A 263 -18.78 9.70 -17.53
N VAL A 264 -19.40 8.56 -17.83
CA VAL A 264 -19.70 8.13 -19.19
C VAL A 264 -20.51 9.22 -19.91
N GLN A 265 -21.56 9.73 -19.29
CA GLN A 265 -22.38 10.80 -19.88
C GLN A 265 -21.59 12.09 -20.09
N LEU A 266 -20.72 12.48 -19.15
CA LEU A 266 -19.90 13.69 -19.29
C LEU A 266 -18.93 13.59 -20.47
N PHE A 267 -18.28 12.44 -20.68
CA PHE A 267 -17.43 12.24 -21.86
C PHE A 267 -18.25 12.40 -23.16
N ASP A 268 -19.44 11.83 -23.21
CA ASP A 268 -20.32 11.93 -24.41
C ASP A 268 -20.79 13.36 -24.68
N VAL A 269 -21.27 14.05 -23.64
CA VAL A 269 -21.75 15.44 -23.73
C VAL A 269 -20.63 16.40 -24.14
N LEU A 270 -19.42 16.16 -23.65
CA LEU A 270 -18.23 16.92 -24.03
C LEU A 270 -17.70 16.53 -25.42
N GLY A 271 -18.17 15.43 -26.01
CA GLY A 271 -17.68 14.92 -27.28
C GLY A 271 -16.25 14.34 -27.16
N PHE A 272 -15.92 13.77 -26.04
CA PHE A 272 -14.62 13.20 -25.75
C PHE A 272 -14.61 11.69 -25.95
N GLU A 273 -13.47 11.16 -26.41
CA GLU A 273 -13.21 9.72 -26.38
C GLU A 273 -13.07 9.27 -24.93
N ARG A 274 -13.78 8.19 -24.57
CA ARG A 274 -13.76 7.65 -23.20
C ARG A 274 -12.48 6.86 -22.95
N PRO A 275 -11.83 7.00 -21.78
CA PRO A 275 -10.76 6.09 -21.36
C PRO A 275 -11.34 4.72 -20.98
N ASN A 276 -10.47 3.71 -20.89
CA ASN A 276 -10.83 2.49 -20.20
C ASN A 276 -10.96 2.75 -18.68
N TYR A 277 -11.80 1.97 -18.02
CA TYR A 277 -11.90 2.00 -16.56
C TYR A 277 -11.57 0.64 -15.94
N ALA A 278 -10.94 0.70 -14.78
CA ALA A 278 -10.68 -0.45 -13.93
C ALA A 278 -11.00 -0.08 -12.47
N HIS A 279 -12.05 -0.67 -11.92
CA HIS A 279 -12.45 -0.42 -10.54
C HIS A 279 -11.87 -1.49 -9.62
N ILE A 280 -10.78 -1.12 -8.92
CA ILE A 280 -10.06 -2.01 -7.99
C ILE A 280 -10.88 -2.23 -6.73
N PRO A 281 -10.92 -3.47 -6.22
CA PRO A 281 -11.68 -3.77 -5.00
C PRO A 281 -11.06 -3.11 -3.78
N THR A 282 -11.93 -2.72 -2.85
CA THR A 282 -11.52 -2.16 -1.56
C THR A 282 -10.72 -3.17 -0.74
N ILE A 283 -9.64 -2.72 -0.10
CA ILE A 283 -8.91 -3.55 0.87
C ILE A 283 -9.76 -3.74 2.12
N MET A 284 -10.05 -5.01 2.43
CA MET A 284 -10.90 -5.44 3.54
C MET A 284 -10.07 -6.11 4.63
N LYS A 285 -10.55 -6.08 5.85
CA LYS A 285 -10.00 -6.82 7.00
C LYS A 285 -11.05 -7.76 7.56
N GLN A 286 -10.61 -8.96 7.97
CA GLN A 286 -11.47 -9.90 8.68
C GLN A 286 -11.65 -9.43 10.13
N GLU A 287 -12.88 -9.32 10.60
CA GLU A 287 -13.23 -9.00 11.98
C GLU A 287 -14.31 -9.96 12.46
N GLY A 288 -13.91 -10.94 13.26
CA GLY A 288 -14.82 -12.04 13.63
C GLY A 288 -15.33 -12.80 12.39
N GLY A 289 -16.65 -12.96 12.29
CA GLY A 289 -17.31 -13.63 11.16
C GLY A 289 -17.56 -12.75 9.92
N SER A 290 -17.21 -11.46 9.94
CA SER A 290 -17.53 -10.49 8.90
C SER A 290 -16.27 -9.83 8.32
N LYS A 291 -16.42 -9.23 7.12
CA LYS A 291 -15.37 -8.42 6.49
C LYS A 291 -15.78 -6.95 6.55
N ARG A 292 -14.86 -6.08 6.90
CA ARG A 292 -15.03 -4.63 6.83
C ARG A 292 -13.90 -3.95 6.09
N LYS A 293 -14.13 -2.72 5.62
CA LYS A 293 -13.08 -1.90 5.02
C LYS A 293 -11.97 -1.61 6.03
N LEU A 294 -10.72 -1.77 5.60
CA LEU A 294 -9.54 -1.34 6.36
C LEU A 294 -9.58 0.17 6.59
N SER A 295 -9.32 0.64 7.79
CA SER A 295 -9.54 2.04 8.15
C SER A 295 -8.52 2.56 9.16
N LYS A 296 -7.90 3.73 8.90
CA LYS A 296 -6.92 4.38 9.79
C LYS A 296 -7.40 4.59 11.23
N ARG A 297 -8.70 4.72 11.45
CA ARG A 297 -9.26 4.95 12.80
C ARG A 297 -9.23 3.70 13.68
N LYS A 298 -9.20 2.52 13.07
CA LYS A 298 -9.30 1.23 13.78
C LYS A 298 -8.06 0.35 13.60
N ASP A 299 -7.30 0.57 12.53
CA ASP A 299 -6.24 -0.31 12.07
C ASP A 299 -4.96 0.49 11.84
N ALA A 300 -3.93 0.26 12.66
CA ALA A 300 -2.63 0.93 12.50
C ALA A 300 -2.03 0.66 11.11
N GLU A 301 -2.15 -0.57 10.62
CA GLU A 301 -1.66 -1.02 9.32
C GLU A 301 -2.38 -0.39 8.12
N ALA A 302 -3.41 0.40 8.34
CA ALA A 302 -4.01 1.20 7.29
C ALA A 302 -3.17 2.45 6.95
N ALA A 303 -2.40 2.97 7.90
CA ALA A 303 -1.49 4.09 7.68
C ALA A 303 -0.15 3.59 7.12
N VAL A 304 0.42 4.31 6.15
CA VAL A 304 1.73 3.96 5.57
C VAL A 304 2.86 4.12 6.60
N SER A 305 2.76 5.08 7.52
CA SER A 305 3.73 5.30 8.59
C SER A 305 3.96 4.06 9.45
N TYR A 306 2.92 3.23 9.67
CA TYR A 306 3.02 1.99 10.43
C TYR A 306 4.14 1.08 9.91
N TYR A 307 4.24 0.87 8.60
CA TYR A 307 5.24 -0.03 8.01
C TYR A 307 6.66 0.48 8.22
N ASN A 308 6.84 1.79 8.18
CA ASN A 308 8.13 2.43 8.47
C ASN A 308 8.50 2.31 9.95
N GLU A 309 7.53 2.53 10.85
CA GLU A 309 7.73 2.52 12.31
C GLU A 309 8.12 1.12 12.80
N VAL A 310 7.39 0.09 12.40
CA VAL A 310 7.71 -1.30 12.78
C VAL A 310 8.83 -1.92 11.94
N GLY A 311 9.20 -1.27 10.83
CA GLY A 311 10.37 -1.65 10.04
C GLY A 311 10.14 -2.75 9.02
N TYR A 312 9.00 -2.79 8.33
CA TYR A 312 8.88 -3.62 7.14
C TYR A 312 9.74 -3.04 6.00
N PRO A 313 10.67 -3.82 5.40
CA PRO A 313 11.30 -3.39 4.15
C PRO A 313 10.25 -3.08 3.08
N VAL A 314 10.43 -1.98 2.37
CA VAL A 314 9.45 -1.53 1.36
C VAL A 314 9.14 -2.61 0.33
N VAL A 315 10.16 -3.31 -0.15
CA VAL A 315 9.98 -4.42 -1.11
C VAL A 315 9.08 -5.54 -0.57
N CYS A 316 9.10 -5.79 0.75
CA CYS A 316 8.23 -6.80 1.37
C CYS A 316 6.76 -6.39 1.29
N VAL A 317 6.47 -5.12 1.52
CA VAL A 317 5.12 -4.58 1.40
C VAL A 317 4.66 -4.61 -0.06
N ILE A 318 5.53 -4.23 -1.01
CA ILE A 318 5.22 -4.31 -2.45
C ILE A 318 4.92 -5.74 -2.89
N GLU A 319 5.76 -6.72 -2.54
CA GLU A 319 5.52 -8.13 -2.90
C GLU A 319 4.23 -8.66 -2.26
N TYR A 320 3.92 -8.25 -1.05
CA TYR A 320 2.64 -8.58 -0.42
C TYR A 320 1.45 -7.96 -1.17
N LEU A 321 1.53 -6.69 -1.55
CA LEU A 321 0.47 -6.03 -2.33
C LEU A 321 0.30 -6.69 -3.70
N LEU A 322 1.38 -7.12 -4.36
CA LEU A 322 1.31 -7.87 -5.62
C LEU A 322 0.62 -9.22 -5.46
N ASN A 323 0.79 -9.92 -4.33
CA ASN A 323 0.00 -11.12 -4.00
C ASN A 323 -1.51 -10.81 -3.90
N ILE A 324 -1.88 -9.63 -3.39
CA ILE A 324 -3.28 -9.20 -3.33
C ILE A 324 -3.80 -8.82 -4.72
N VAL A 325 -2.97 -8.15 -5.54
CA VAL A 325 -3.32 -7.75 -6.91
C VAL A 325 -3.62 -8.99 -7.75
N ASN A 326 -2.76 -10.00 -7.68
CA ASN A 326 -2.83 -11.14 -8.57
C ASN A 326 -2.39 -12.43 -7.88
N SER A 327 -3.31 -13.40 -7.77
CA SER A 327 -3.03 -14.71 -7.15
C SER A 327 -1.89 -15.48 -7.82
N SER A 328 -1.59 -15.23 -9.10
CA SER A 328 -0.47 -15.86 -9.81
C SER A 328 0.91 -15.31 -9.42
N TYR A 329 0.98 -14.23 -8.63
CA TYR A 329 2.26 -13.68 -8.17
C TYR A 329 3.04 -14.68 -7.29
N GLU A 330 2.35 -15.40 -6.42
CA GLU A 330 2.97 -16.38 -5.52
C GLU A 330 3.63 -17.54 -6.30
N GLU A 331 2.95 -18.05 -7.32
CA GLU A 331 3.49 -19.09 -8.20
C GLU A 331 4.68 -18.55 -9.01
N TRP A 332 4.51 -17.37 -9.61
CA TRP A 332 5.58 -16.72 -10.35
C TRP A 332 6.82 -16.48 -9.47
N ARG A 333 6.64 -16.01 -8.24
CA ARG A 333 7.74 -15.77 -7.30
C ARG A 333 8.45 -17.06 -6.89
N ALA A 334 7.71 -18.17 -6.75
CA ALA A 334 8.29 -19.48 -6.47
C ALA A 334 9.17 -19.98 -7.64
N GLU A 335 8.76 -19.73 -8.87
CA GLU A 335 9.52 -20.08 -10.09
C GLU A 335 10.70 -19.11 -10.34
N HIS A 336 10.60 -17.87 -9.89
CA HIS A 336 11.58 -16.79 -10.10
C HIS A 336 12.03 -16.18 -8.76
N PRO A 337 12.70 -16.94 -7.87
CA PRO A 337 12.97 -16.52 -6.49
C PRO A 337 13.88 -15.29 -6.37
N THR A 338 14.73 -15.03 -7.37
CA THR A 338 15.71 -13.93 -7.39
C THR A 338 15.38 -12.82 -8.37
N ALA A 339 14.32 -12.97 -9.19
CA ALA A 339 13.92 -11.96 -10.16
C ALA A 339 13.43 -10.67 -9.48
N ASP A 340 13.64 -9.54 -10.13
CA ASP A 340 13.02 -8.29 -9.68
C ASP A 340 11.50 -8.39 -9.81
N TYR A 341 10.74 -7.87 -8.82
CA TYR A 341 9.28 -7.90 -8.87
C TYR A 341 8.70 -7.12 -10.07
N HIS A 342 9.47 -6.20 -10.65
CA HIS A 342 9.09 -5.49 -11.87
C HIS A 342 8.99 -6.41 -13.10
N GLU A 343 9.63 -7.57 -13.08
CA GLU A 343 9.53 -8.56 -14.16
C GLU A 343 8.17 -9.31 -14.14
N PHE A 344 7.43 -9.22 -13.03
CA PHE A 344 6.10 -9.79 -12.97
C PHE A 344 5.11 -8.95 -13.78
N HIS A 345 4.37 -9.59 -14.68
CA HIS A 345 3.34 -8.93 -15.50
C HIS A 345 2.00 -8.88 -14.77
N VAL A 346 1.58 -7.70 -14.37
CA VAL A 346 0.26 -7.47 -13.76
C VAL A 346 -0.81 -7.51 -14.83
N ALA A 347 -1.81 -8.39 -14.62
CA ALA A 347 -2.95 -8.59 -15.51
C ALA A 347 -4.26 -8.26 -14.75
N LEU A 348 -4.97 -7.22 -15.16
CA LEU A 348 -6.19 -6.74 -14.48
C LEU A 348 -7.31 -7.78 -14.49
N GLU A 349 -7.43 -8.56 -15.55
CA GLU A 349 -8.44 -9.62 -15.70
C GLU A 349 -8.24 -10.79 -14.71
N LYS A 350 -7.04 -10.90 -14.10
CA LYS A 350 -6.74 -11.90 -13.06
C LYS A 350 -6.93 -11.35 -11.64
N MET A 351 -7.27 -10.09 -11.51
CA MET A 351 -7.58 -9.50 -10.20
C MET A 351 -8.90 -10.04 -9.64
N SER A 352 -8.98 -10.15 -8.32
CA SER A 352 -10.23 -10.46 -7.64
C SER A 352 -11.28 -9.38 -7.94
N LYS A 353 -12.50 -9.79 -8.29
CA LYS A 353 -13.64 -8.88 -8.49
C LYS A 353 -14.26 -8.42 -7.16
N SER A 354 -14.01 -9.12 -6.08
CA SER A 354 -14.49 -8.81 -4.71
C SER A 354 -13.33 -8.44 -3.81
N GLY A 355 -13.61 -7.74 -2.70
CA GLY A 355 -12.61 -7.12 -1.82
C GLY A 355 -11.37 -7.96 -1.53
N ALA A 356 -10.22 -7.34 -1.67
CA ALA A 356 -8.93 -7.91 -1.34
C ALA A 356 -8.79 -8.00 0.19
N LEU A 357 -8.52 -9.18 0.73
CA LEU A 357 -8.38 -9.36 2.18
C LEU A 357 -6.95 -9.03 2.62
N PHE A 358 -6.82 -8.04 3.49
CA PHE A 358 -5.55 -7.73 4.16
C PHE A 358 -5.34 -8.67 5.34
N ASP A 359 -4.19 -9.35 5.34
CA ASP A 359 -3.79 -10.32 6.36
C ASP A 359 -2.33 -10.06 6.80
N LEU A 360 -2.17 -9.65 8.06
CA LEU A 360 -0.84 -9.42 8.66
C LEU A 360 -0.01 -10.70 8.78
N VAL A 361 -0.64 -11.87 8.96
CA VAL A 361 0.08 -13.15 9.01
C VAL A 361 0.71 -13.42 7.66
N LYS A 362 -0.06 -13.27 6.57
CA LYS A 362 0.46 -13.42 5.21
C LYS A 362 1.53 -12.37 4.88
N LEU A 363 1.37 -11.11 5.31
CA LEU A 363 2.41 -10.09 5.15
C LEU A 363 3.70 -10.50 5.85
N ASN A 364 3.62 -10.98 7.10
CA ASN A 364 4.79 -11.47 7.83
C ASN A 364 5.47 -12.63 7.11
N ASP A 365 4.71 -13.59 6.58
CA ASP A 365 5.27 -14.73 5.85
C ASP A 365 5.98 -14.29 4.57
N VAL A 366 5.35 -13.42 3.77
CA VAL A 366 5.97 -12.83 2.57
C VAL A 366 7.24 -12.06 2.94
N SER A 367 7.18 -11.25 4.00
CA SER A 367 8.31 -10.44 4.43
C SER A 367 9.49 -11.30 4.89
N LYS A 368 9.25 -12.36 5.66
CA LYS A 368 10.29 -13.33 6.05
C LYS A 368 10.95 -13.97 4.84
N ASP A 369 10.17 -14.32 3.82
CA ASP A 369 10.68 -14.89 2.57
C ASP A 369 11.56 -13.92 1.80
N VAL A 370 11.15 -12.65 1.72
CA VAL A 370 11.92 -11.60 1.07
C VAL A 370 13.22 -11.32 1.81
N ILE A 371 13.17 -11.12 3.14
CA ILE A 371 14.36 -10.84 3.96
C ILE A 371 15.32 -12.03 3.95
N ALA A 372 14.82 -13.27 3.96
CA ALA A 372 15.66 -14.47 3.86
C ALA A 372 16.48 -14.51 2.56
N ARG A 373 15.93 -14.00 1.45
CA ARG A 373 16.63 -13.91 0.16
C ARG A 373 17.62 -12.74 0.05
N MET A 374 17.56 -11.75 0.95
CA MET A 374 18.51 -10.64 0.96
C MET A 374 19.89 -11.12 1.40
N SER A 375 20.96 -10.54 0.85
CA SER A 375 22.32 -10.74 1.40
C SER A 375 22.43 -10.19 2.82
N ALA A 376 23.37 -10.71 3.60
CA ALA A 376 23.65 -10.18 4.94
C ALA A 376 23.98 -8.68 4.92
N ASP A 377 24.74 -8.24 3.91
CA ASP A 377 25.07 -6.81 3.72
C ASP A 377 23.82 -5.97 3.51
N LYS A 378 22.88 -6.43 2.69
CA LYS A 378 21.63 -5.72 2.44
C LYS A 378 20.75 -5.65 3.68
N VAL A 379 20.69 -6.74 4.46
CA VAL A 379 19.99 -6.75 5.76
C VAL A 379 20.64 -5.76 6.72
N TYR A 380 21.98 -5.77 6.84
CA TYR A 380 22.71 -4.83 7.69
C TYR A 380 22.43 -3.37 7.32
N GLU A 381 22.53 -3.02 6.04
CA GLU A 381 22.30 -1.65 5.57
C GLU A 381 20.87 -1.17 5.84
N GLN A 382 19.88 -2.01 5.54
CA GLN A 382 18.48 -1.63 5.75
C GLN A 382 18.12 -1.58 7.23
N TYR A 383 18.59 -2.55 8.02
CA TYR A 383 18.38 -2.56 9.46
C TYR A 383 19.00 -1.35 10.15
N THR A 384 20.26 -1.02 9.87
CA THR A 384 20.93 0.12 10.48
C THR A 384 20.32 1.45 10.06
N THR A 385 19.83 1.55 8.81
CA THR A 385 19.08 2.73 8.34
C THR A 385 17.79 2.92 9.16
N TRP A 386 17.06 1.85 9.41
CA TRP A 386 15.85 1.89 10.23
C TRP A 386 16.17 2.14 11.71
N ALA A 387 17.13 1.41 12.28
CA ALA A 387 17.49 1.48 13.69
C ALA A 387 17.99 2.88 14.09
N LYS A 388 18.72 3.55 13.21
CA LYS A 388 19.17 4.94 13.42
C LYS A 388 18.02 5.89 13.78
N LYS A 389 16.82 5.61 13.30
CA LYS A 389 15.63 6.45 13.52
C LYS A 389 14.75 5.93 14.64
N TYR A 390 14.65 4.61 14.81
CA TYR A 390 13.63 3.98 15.63
C TYR A 390 14.18 3.16 16.81
N ASP A 391 15.48 2.79 16.80
CA ASP A 391 16.14 2.02 17.87
C ASP A 391 17.62 2.42 17.98
N GLU A 392 17.89 3.57 18.60
CA GLU A 392 19.23 4.15 18.71
C GLU A 392 20.19 3.23 19.48
N GLU A 393 19.70 2.50 20.50
CA GLU A 393 20.50 1.54 21.27
C GLU A 393 21.08 0.45 20.35
N MET A 394 20.20 -0.20 19.58
CA MET A 394 20.62 -1.25 18.66
C MET A 394 21.45 -0.71 17.49
N TYR A 395 21.15 0.50 17.01
CA TYR A 395 21.98 1.16 16.01
C TYR A 395 23.42 1.28 16.47
N ASN A 396 23.63 1.78 17.69
CA ASN A 396 24.97 1.98 18.26
C ASN A 396 25.69 0.63 18.48
N LEU A 397 24.98 -0.38 19.02
CA LEU A 397 25.56 -1.72 19.24
C LEU A 397 25.97 -2.39 17.93
N VAL A 398 25.10 -2.41 16.94
CA VAL A 398 25.33 -3.07 15.65
C VAL A 398 26.43 -2.37 14.85
N THR A 399 26.46 -1.02 14.84
CA THR A 399 27.47 -0.28 14.08
C THR A 399 28.84 -0.27 14.75
N SER A 400 28.89 -0.31 16.10
CA SER A 400 30.16 -0.46 16.84
C SER A 400 30.77 -1.86 16.68
N ASN A 401 29.95 -2.85 16.30
CA ASN A 401 30.35 -4.24 16.11
C ASN A 401 30.05 -4.73 14.68
N GLU A 402 30.27 -3.88 13.68
CA GLU A 402 29.84 -4.11 12.29
C GLU A 402 30.22 -5.49 11.73
N LYS A 403 31.50 -5.90 11.91
CA LYS A 403 31.97 -7.20 11.41
C LYS A 403 31.14 -8.33 12.00
N MET A 404 30.97 -8.37 13.33
CA MET A 404 30.19 -9.38 14.03
C MET A 404 28.72 -9.33 13.58
N ALA A 405 28.14 -8.14 13.45
CA ALA A 405 26.74 -8.00 13.04
C ALA A 405 26.49 -8.54 11.63
N ARG A 406 27.40 -8.34 10.68
CA ARG A 406 27.32 -8.92 9.33
C ARG A 406 27.42 -10.45 9.36
N GLU A 407 28.31 -11.00 10.19
CA GLU A 407 28.41 -12.45 10.42
C GLU A 407 27.12 -13.01 11.02
N VAL A 408 26.52 -12.33 12.02
CA VAL A 408 25.24 -12.71 12.63
C VAL A 408 24.10 -12.71 11.59
N PHE A 409 23.99 -11.68 10.76
CA PHE A 409 22.98 -11.62 9.69
C PHE A 409 23.21 -12.63 8.57
N ASN A 410 24.41 -13.22 8.47
CA ASN A 410 24.74 -14.24 7.49
C ASN A 410 24.45 -15.67 7.95
N ILE A 411 24.15 -15.89 9.23
CA ILE A 411 23.89 -17.24 9.76
C ILE A 411 22.72 -17.87 9.01
N ASP A 412 22.89 -19.09 8.48
CA ASP A 412 21.89 -19.87 7.76
C ASP A 412 21.26 -19.13 6.54
N LYS A 413 21.95 -18.16 5.95
CA LYS A 413 21.50 -17.47 4.73
C LYS A 413 21.92 -18.18 3.44
N GLU A 414 23.00 -18.95 3.49
CA GLU A 414 23.49 -19.68 2.33
C GLU A 414 22.76 -21.01 2.18
N GLY A 415 22.43 -21.37 0.94
CA GLY A 415 21.78 -22.65 0.66
C GLY A 415 20.37 -22.51 0.08
N PRO A 416 19.73 -23.65 -0.25
CA PRO A 416 18.45 -23.67 -0.98
C PRO A 416 17.24 -23.28 -0.10
N LYS A 417 17.40 -23.23 1.20
CA LYS A 417 16.35 -22.88 2.17
C LYS A 417 16.90 -21.94 3.24
N PRO A 418 17.12 -20.67 2.90
CA PRO A 418 17.62 -19.71 3.87
C PRO A 418 16.62 -19.55 5.04
N ARG A 419 17.17 -19.29 6.22
CA ARG A 419 16.38 -19.16 7.43
C ARG A 419 15.52 -17.89 7.44
N LYS A 420 14.30 -18.00 7.98
CA LYS A 420 13.27 -16.96 8.04
C LYS A 420 13.05 -16.48 9.48
N ASP A 421 13.97 -15.68 10.03
CA ASP A 421 13.98 -15.35 11.47
C ASP A 421 13.04 -14.21 11.84
N PHE A 422 12.94 -13.17 11.03
CA PHE A 422 12.15 -11.97 11.32
C PHE A 422 11.44 -11.44 10.08
N ALA A 423 10.28 -10.84 10.31
CA ALA A 423 9.45 -10.23 9.27
C ALA A 423 9.70 -8.72 9.15
N LYS A 424 10.18 -8.09 10.19
CA LYS A 424 10.33 -6.64 10.31
C LYS A 424 11.46 -6.29 11.29
N TRP A 425 11.97 -5.08 11.17
CA TRP A 425 13.19 -4.69 11.88
C TRP A 425 13.01 -4.57 13.40
N ASP A 426 11.82 -4.28 13.91
CA ASP A 426 11.55 -4.24 15.36
C ASP A 426 11.67 -5.62 16.05
N GLU A 427 11.65 -6.71 15.27
CA GLU A 427 11.85 -8.08 15.79
C GLU A 427 13.34 -8.44 15.92
N VAL A 428 14.26 -7.69 15.31
CA VAL A 428 15.67 -8.06 15.20
C VAL A 428 16.33 -8.09 16.56
N LYS A 429 16.09 -7.10 17.42
CA LYS A 429 16.67 -7.04 18.78
C LYS A 429 16.45 -8.35 19.54
N ASP A 430 15.22 -8.88 19.56
CA ASP A 430 14.87 -10.12 20.24
C ASP A 430 15.57 -11.36 19.65
N LYS A 431 15.97 -11.31 18.39
CA LYS A 431 16.61 -12.42 17.69
C LYS A 431 18.14 -12.43 17.78
N ILE A 432 18.76 -11.27 18.05
CA ILE A 432 20.22 -11.15 18.04
C ILE A 432 20.82 -10.58 19.34
N PHE A 433 20.00 -10.20 20.35
CA PHE A 433 20.47 -9.56 21.59
C PHE A 433 21.59 -10.35 22.28
N TYR A 434 21.56 -11.67 22.20
CA TYR A 434 22.53 -12.53 22.85
C TYR A 434 23.93 -12.50 22.22
N PHE A 435 24.13 -11.83 21.10
CA PHE A 435 25.47 -11.56 20.58
C PHE A 435 26.14 -10.34 21.24
N PHE A 436 25.36 -9.51 21.94
CA PHE A 436 25.81 -8.29 22.60
C PHE A 436 25.79 -8.49 24.13
N ASP A 437 26.96 -8.44 24.75
CA ASP A 437 27.10 -8.70 26.19
C ASP A 437 26.26 -7.72 27.03
N GLU A 438 26.18 -6.45 26.60
CA GLU A 438 25.38 -5.40 27.22
C GLU A 438 23.89 -5.77 27.33
N LEU A 439 23.39 -6.54 26.38
CA LEU A 439 22.00 -7.00 26.36
C LEU A 439 21.86 -8.38 27.03
N PHE A 440 22.77 -9.30 26.72
CA PHE A 440 22.71 -10.67 27.23
C PHE A 440 22.79 -10.73 28.76
N TYR A 441 23.71 -9.98 29.38
CA TYR A 441 23.89 -9.97 30.80
C TYR A 441 22.83 -9.20 31.60
N ASN A 442 21.99 -8.41 30.89
CA ASN A 442 20.82 -7.76 31.50
C ASN A 442 19.60 -8.69 31.57
N GLU A 443 19.62 -9.83 30.84
CA GLU A 443 18.55 -10.83 30.93
C GLU A 443 18.61 -11.54 32.32
N THR A 444 17.41 -11.78 32.87
CA THR A 444 17.27 -12.47 34.18
C THR A 444 17.07 -13.98 34.00
N ALA A 445 17.23 -14.72 35.08
CA ALA A 445 16.98 -16.17 35.11
C ALA A 445 15.53 -16.53 34.63
N GLU A 446 14.56 -15.64 34.88
CA GLU A 446 13.16 -15.85 34.48
C GLU A 446 12.95 -15.81 32.97
N ASN A 447 13.89 -15.19 32.24
CA ASN A 447 13.84 -15.06 30.78
C ASN A 447 14.48 -16.24 30.03
N VAL A 448 15.00 -17.22 30.74
CA VAL A 448 15.63 -18.40 30.14
C VAL A 448 14.57 -19.36 29.61
N GLU A 449 14.50 -19.47 28.29
CA GLU A 449 13.61 -20.42 27.61
C GLU A 449 14.31 -21.79 27.48
N LEU A 450 13.68 -22.85 27.98
CA LEU A 450 14.11 -24.23 27.80
C LEU A 450 13.16 -24.99 26.85
N PRO A 451 13.66 -26.02 26.13
CA PRO A 451 12.79 -26.99 25.47
C PRO A 451 11.78 -27.59 26.48
N LYS A 452 10.54 -27.79 26.02
CA LYS A 452 9.46 -28.34 26.89
C LYS A 452 9.81 -29.71 27.52
N THR A 453 10.75 -30.42 26.92
CA THR A 453 11.23 -31.77 27.34
C THR A 453 12.36 -31.70 28.35
N LEU A 454 12.87 -30.50 28.66
CA LEU A 454 14.07 -30.33 29.49
C LEU A 454 13.80 -29.44 30.72
N SER A 455 14.01 -29.97 31.92
CA SER A 455 13.97 -29.18 33.15
C SER A 455 15.26 -28.37 33.35
N LEU A 456 15.22 -27.29 34.14
CA LEU A 456 16.39 -26.48 34.44
C LEU A 456 17.47 -27.31 35.14
N GLU A 457 17.10 -28.20 36.05
CA GLU A 457 18.03 -29.11 36.75
C GLU A 457 18.78 -30.01 35.78
N ASN A 458 18.06 -30.63 34.83
CA ASN A 458 18.68 -31.47 33.81
C ASN A 458 19.52 -30.65 32.84
N ALA A 459 19.09 -29.43 32.48
CA ALA A 459 19.88 -28.52 31.65
C ALA A 459 21.21 -28.16 32.33
N LYS A 460 21.21 -27.83 33.63
CA LYS A 460 22.44 -27.57 34.39
C LYS A 460 23.36 -28.78 34.43
N ALA A 461 22.84 -29.98 34.71
CA ALA A 461 23.62 -31.20 34.70
C ALA A 461 24.26 -31.47 33.33
N VAL A 462 23.54 -31.19 32.24
CA VAL A 462 24.09 -31.26 30.87
C VAL A 462 25.23 -30.26 30.69
N ILE A 463 25.01 -28.98 31.04
CA ILE A 463 26.01 -27.93 30.86
C ILE A 463 27.25 -28.17 31.68
N GLU A 464 27.12 -28.63 32.92
CA GLU A 464 28.25 -28.94 33.79
C GLU A 464 29.21 -29.97 33.16
N GLU A 465 28.66 -31.06 32.59
CA GLU A 465 29.47 -32.10 31.96
C GLU A 465 29.93 -31.70 30.55
N TYR A 466 29.06 -31.01 29.77
CA TYR A 466 29.41 -30.53 28.44
C TYR A 466 30.58 -29.54 28.49
N ALA A 467 30.56 -28.57 29.40
CA ALA A 467 31.62 -27.57 29.57
C ALA A 467 33.01 -28.17 29.88
N LYS A 468 33.06 -29.35 30.52
CA LYS A 468 34.32 -30.06 30.80
C LYS A 468 34.92 -30.77 29.58
N LYS A 469 34.07 -31.18 28.63
CA LYS A 469 34.44 -32.14 27.56
C LYS A 469 34.45 -31.54 26.15
N PHE A 470 33.72 -30.45 25.91
CA PHE A 470 33.57 -29.93 24.55
C PHE A 470 34.87 -29.31 24.01
N THR A 471 35.09 -29.49 22.70
CA THR A 471 36.23 -28.94 21.97
C THR A 471 35.75 -27.74 21.16
N PHE A 472 36.20 -26.52 21.48
CA PHE A 472 35.76 -25.31 20.78
C PHE A 472 36.17 -25.31 19.31
N ASN A 473 37.47 -25.57 19.04
CA ASN A 473 38.03 -25.54 17.68
C ASN A 473 37.96 -26.91 16.99
N ILE A 474 36.78 -27.51 16.92
CA ILE A 474 36.57 -28.89 16.40
C ILE A 474 36.53 -28.97 14.87
N GLY A 475 36.57 -27.83 14.18
CA GLY A 475 36.79 -27.71 12.73
C GLY A 475 35.52 -27.63 11.87
N SER A 476 34.40 -28.24 12.23
CA SER A 476 33.14 -28.16 11.50
C SER A 476 31.90 -28.40 12.37
N GLN A 477 30.76 -27.98 11.88
CA GLN A 477 29.45 -28.23 12.50
C GLN A 477 29.15 -29.72 12.61
N GLU A 478 29.51 -30.52 11.62
CA GLU A 478 29.32 -31.97 11.65
C GLU A 478 30.14 -32.60 12.78
N ASN A 479 31.42 -32.22 12.91
CA ASN A 479 32.28 -32.73 13.97
C ASN A 479 31.76 -32.31 15.37
N TRP A 480 31.30 -31.05 15.48
CA TRP A 480 30.69 -30.57 16.73
C TRP A 480 29.45 -31.38 17.11
N PHE A 481 28.61 -31.70 16.12
CA PHE A 481 27.39 -32.48 16.38
C PHE A 481 27.69 -33.93 16.72
N GLU A 482 28.74 -34.54 16.13
CA GLU A 482 29.19 -35.88 16.52
C GLU A 482 29.75 -35.89 17.96
N GLU A 483 30.56 -34.88 18.33
CA GLU A 483 31.02 -34.72 19.72
C GLU A 483 29.85 -34.56 20.69
N LEU A 484 28.86 -33.76 20.35
CA LEU A 484 27.63 -33.55 21.13
C LEU A 484 26.90 -34.90 21.37
N LYS A 485 26.83 -35.78 20.37
CA LYS A 485 26.22 -37.11 20.49
C LYS A 485 27.00 -37.99 21.45
N VAL A 486 28.33 -37.97 21.38
CA VAL A 486 29.20 -38.76 22.30
C VAL A 486 28.98 -38.32 23.73
N ILE A 487 29.08 -37.01 24.01
CA ILE A 487 28.87 -36.45 25.35
C ILE A 487 27.44 -36.73 25.82
N GLY A 488 26.45 -36.55 24.97
CA GLY A 488 25.05 -36.80 25.31
C GLY A 488 24.75 -38.26 25.61
N ALA A 489 25.37 -39.21 24.91
CA ALA A 489 25.22 -40.63 25.18
C ALA A 489 25.81 -41.01 26.56
N GLU A 490 26.95 -40.45 26.93
CA GLU A 490 27.55 -40.64 28.26
C GLU A 490 26.66 -40.09 29.39
N LEU A 491 25.87 -39.06 29.11
CA LEU A 491 24.88 -38.47 30.02
C LEU A 491 23.54 -39.21 30.05
N GLY A 492 23.36 -40.22 29.19
CA GLY A 492 22.15 -41.04 29.11
C GLY A 492 21.07 -40.47 28.15
N TYR A 493 21.44 -39.63 27.16
CA TYR A 493 20.56 -39.14 26.12
C TYR A 493 20.69 -39.95 24.84
N CYS A 494 19.57 -40.14 24.13
CA CYS A 494 19.52 -40.97 22.93
C CYS A 494 19.72 -40.14 21.67
N ALA A 495 20.63 -40.55 20.79
CA ALA A 495 20.84 -39.91 19.49
C ALA A 495 19.89 -40.44 18.40
N ASN A 496 19.29 -41.60 18.58
CA ASN A 496 18.43 -42.25 17.61
C ASN A 496 16.96 -42.11 17.96
N ARG A 497 16.20 -41.37 17.15
CA ARG A 497 14.78 -41.11 17.38
C ARG A 497 13.91 -42.38 17.38
N LYS A 498 14.25 -43.40 16.56
CA LYS A 498 13.47 -44.64 16.52
C LYS A 498 13.69 -45.46 17.79
N GLU A 499 14.93 -45.51 18.25
CA GLU A 499 15.32 -46.20 19.48
C GLU A 499 14.68 -45.55 20.72
N TYR A 500 14.75 -44.20 20.80
CA TYR A 500 14.08 -43.46 21.87
C TYR A 500 12.57 -43.74 21.92
N LYS A 501 11.89 -43.73 20.75
CA LYS A 501 10.46 -44.06 20.68
C LYS A 501 10.12 -45.48 21.11
N ALA A 502 11.03 -46.42 20.87
CA ALA A 502 10.84 -47.82 21.26
C ALA A 502 11.03 -48.06 22.79
N ASN A 503 11.95 -47.32 23.43
CA ASN A 503 12.29 -47.46 24.84
C ASN A 503 12.52 -46.10 25.50
N PRO A 504 11.50 -45.23 25.65
CA PRO A 504 11.68 -43.88 26.17
C PRO A 504 12.22 -43.87 27.61
N ASP A 505 11.84 -44.84 28.44
CA ASP A 505 12.22 -44.91 29.84
C ASP A 505 13.72 -45.34 30.06
N ALA A 506 14.38 -45.81 29.00
CA ALA A 506 15.79 -46.15 29.04
C ALA A 506 16.73 -44.93 28.96
N TYR A 507 16.18 -43.75 28.60
CA TYR A 507 16.94 -42.55 28.34
C TYR A 507 16.40 -41.36 29.11
N LYS A 508 17.25 -40.38 29.44
CA LYS A 508 16.84 -39.12 30.04
C LYS A 508 16.15 -38.17 29.07
N GLY A 509 16.30 -38.38 27.76
CA GLY A 509 15.78 -37.58 26.66
C GLY A 509 16.51 -37.83 25.36
N MET A 510 16.39 -36.90 24.42
CA MET A 510 17.05 -36.96 23.13
C MET A 510 18.30 -36.08 23.09
N ILE A 511 19.19 -36.33 22.12
CA ILE A 511 20.35 -35.45 21.87
C ILE A 511 19.93 -34.01 21.56
N SER A 512 18.70 -33.78 21.04
CA SER A 512 18.13 -32.45 20.89
C SER A 512 17.96 -31.69 22.20
N ASP A 513 17.78 -32.39 23.31
CA ASP A 513 17.64 -31.77 24.63
C ASP A 513 19.03 -31.30 25.14
N VAL A 514 20.10 -32.06 24.81
CA VAL A 514 21.48 -31.64 25.07
C VAL A 514 21.83 -30.39 24.29
N ALA A 515 21.52 -30.35 22.97
CA ALA A 515 21.67 -29.15 22.17
C ALA A 515 20.82 -27.99 22.69
N GLY A 516 19.60 -28.29 23.18
CA GLY A 516 18.70 -27.32 23.79
C GLY A 516 19.27 -26.69 25.07
N ALA A 517 19.94 -27.48 25.93
CA ALA A 517 20.63 -26.96 27.12
C ALA A 517 21.77 -26.01 26.73
N VAL A 518 22.61 -26.42 25.76
CA VAL A 518 23.71 -25.57 25.25
C VAL A 518 23.17 -24.27 24.67
N ARG A 519 22.08 -24.36 23.89
CA ARG A 519 21.41 -23.18 23.30
C ARG A 519 20.88 -22.23 24.38
N ALA A 520 20.17 -22.75 25.36
CA ALA A 520 19.62 -21.95 26.45
C ALA A 520 20.71 -21.25 27.25
N ALA A 521 21.82 -21.93 27.51
CA ALA A 521 22.97 -21.35 28.24
C ALA A 521 23.64 -20.21 27.44
N LEU A 522 23.64 -20.27 26.10
CA LEU A 522 24.33 -19.29 25.27
C LEU A 522 23.45 -18.13 24.82
N SER A 523 22.14 -18.34 24.75
CA SER A 523 21.21 -17.36 24.13
C SER A 523 19.98 -17.03 24.97
N HIS A 524 19.71 -17.74 26.05
CA HIS A 524 18.46 -17.70 26.81
C HIS A 524 17.21 -17.97 25.98
N ARG A 525 17.36 -18.60 24.81
CA ARG A 525 16.24 -18.93 23.88
C ARG A 525 16.20 -20.44 23.59
N ALA A 526 14.98 -20.96 23.46
CA ALA A 526 14.78 -22.37 23.08
C ALA A 526 15.02 -22.64 21.59
N ASN A 527 14.94 -21.59 20.74
CA ASN A 527 15.14 -21.69 19.31
C ASN A 527 16.02 -20.54 18.79
N THR A 528 17.09 -20.89 18.08
CA THR A 528 18.06 -19.96 17.48
C THR A 528 18.50 -20.48 16.12
N PRO A 529 19.25 -19.69 15.32
CA PRO A 529 20.04 -20.19 14.20
C PRO A 529 21.03 -21.29 14.59
N ASP A 530 21.89 -21.69 13.64
CA ASP A 530 22.90 -22.72 13.86
C ASP A 530 23.76 -22.46 15.13
N LEU A 531 23.73 -23.42 16.05
CA LEU A 531 24.35 -23.27 17.37
C LEU A 531 25.88 -23.27 17.29
N TYR A 532 26.47 -24.07 16.40
CA TYR A 532 27.90 -24.09 16.20
C TYR A 532 28.42 -22.74 15.71
N THR A 533 27.75 -22.17 14.71
CA THR A 533 28.09 -20.83 14.20
C THR A 533 27.92 -19.74 15.25
N ILE A 534 26.87 -19.82 16.07
CA ILE A 534 26.69 -18.92 17.23
C ILE A 534 27.88 -19.01 18.18
N MET A 535 28.31 -20.21 18.54
CA MET A 535 29.48 -20.41 19.43
C MET A 535 30.74 -19.78 18.84
N GLN A 536 30.99 -19.97 17.52
CA GLN A 536 32.17 -19.43 16.87
C GLN A 536 32.15 -17.89 16.83
N ILE A 537 30.99 -17.25 16.61
CA ILE A 537 30.87 -15.80 16.63
C ILE A 537 31.05 -15.24 18.05
N ILE A 538 30.46 -15.87 19.04
CA ILE A 538 30.60 -15.47 20.47
C ILE A 538 32.05 -15.57 20.93
N GLY A 539 32.75 -16.62 20.54
CA GLY A 539 34.12 -16.91 20.93
C GLY A 539 34.24 -17.77 22.22
N GLU A 540 35.35 -18.52 22.31
CA GLU A 540 35.53 -19.54 23.36
C GLU A 540 35.43 -18.98 24.78
N GLU A 541 36.08 -17.85 25.06
CA GLU A 541 36.10 -17.24 26.39
C GLU A 541 34.68 -16.95 26.90
N LYS A 542 33.89 -16.29 26.09
CA LYS A 542 32.50 -15.93 26.41
C LYS A 542 31.58 -17.16 26.47
N VAL A 543 31.80 -18.15 25.62
CA VAL A 543 31.05 -19.42 25.66
C VAL A 543 31.23 -20.10 27.02
N ARG A 544 32.48 -20.20 27.49
CA ARG A 544 32.81 -20.79 28.81
C ARG A 544 32.25 -19.95 29.97
N GLU A 545 32.33 -18.62 29.89
CA GLU A 545 31.75 -17.72 30.88
C GLU A 545 30.23 -17.92 30.99
N ARG A 546 29.53 -17.99 29.86
CA ARG A 546 28.07 -18.19 29.82
C ARG A 546 27.65 -19.56 30.38
N PHE A 547 28.41 -20.60 30.13
CA PHE A 547 28.16 -21.89 30.77
C PHE A 547 28.28 -21.80 32.29
N ASN A 548 29.34 -21.18 32.82
CA ASN A 548 29.51 -20.99 34.25
C ASN A 548 28.35 -20.19 34.87
N ARG A 549 27.97 -19.09 34.22
CA ARG A 549 26.86 -18.25 34.67
C ARG A 549 25.51 -18.99 34.64
N PHE A 550 25.27 -19.82 33.61
CA PHE A 550 24.05 -20.63 33.53
C PHE A 550 23.93 -21.62 34.68
N LEU A 551 25.06 -22.13 35.22
CA LEU A 551 25.07 -23.01 36.39
C LEU A 551 24.68 -22.28 37.70
N GLU A 552 24.90 -20.96 37.75
CA GLU A 552 24.56 -20.10 38.89
C GLU A 552 23.08 -19.66 38.92
N ILE A 553 22.38 -19.70 37.78
CA ILE A 553 20.93 -19.43 37.68
C ILE A 553 20.17 -20.46 38.54
#